data_588630017f7ed54a6ba7750de31e3135
#
_entry.id   588630017f7ed54a6ba7750de31e3135
#
_cell.length_a   1.000
_cell.length_b   1.000
_cell.length_c   1.000
_cell.angle_alpha   90.00
_cell.angle_beta   90.00
_cell.angle_gamma   90.00
#
_symmetry.space_group_name_H-M   'P 1'
#
loop_
_entity.id
_entity.type
_entity.pdbx_description
1 polymer ?
#
loop_
_entity_poly.entity_id
_entity_poly.type
_entity_poly.pdbx_seq_one_letter_code
_entity_poly.pdbx_strand_id
1 'polypeptide(L)'
;NMLPHRPPFLMIDKVFELSPNHVIGSKNVTMNESFFQGHFPGAPVMPGVLIVEAMAQTGGILVLNTVPDPENYLTFFMKIDKVKFKQKVVPGDTLIFSCSLITPIRRGICHMQGFTYANGKLCAEAELMAQISKVK
;
A
#
# COMPACT_ATOMS: atom_id res chain seq x y z
N ASN A 1 -12.21 9.42 -3.96
CA ASN A 1 -11.24 8.58 -4.65
C ASN A 1 -9.93 9.27 -4.92
N MET A 2 -9.10 9.24 -3.90
CA MET A 2 -7.80 9.88 -3.94
C MET A 2 -6.81 9.14 -4.84
N LEU A 3 -6.83 7.80 -4.79
CA LEU A 3 -5.90 6.98 -5.57
C LEU A 3 -6.33 6.88 -7.03
N PRO A 4 -5.38 6.90 -7.99
CA PRO A 4 -5.69 6.66 -9.40
C PRO A 4 -5.99 5.20 -9.71
N HIS A 5 -5.62 4.29 -8.82
CA HIS A 5 -5.81 2.85 -9.01
C HIS A 5 -7.30 2.48 -9.00
N ARG A 6 -7.65 1.43 -9.75
CA ARG A 6 -9.00 0.87 -9.78
C ARG A 6 -8.90 -0.66 -9.75
N PRO A 7 -9.96 -1.36 -9.32
CA PRO A 7 -9.95 -2.81 -9.36
C PRO A 7 -9.64 -3.33 -10.77
N PRO A 8 -8.90 -4.43 -10.91
CA PRO A 8 -8.39 -5.31 -9.84
C PRO A 8 -7.11 -4.83 -9.16
N PHE A 9 -6.54 -3.70 -9.55
CA PHE A 9 -5.25 -3.23 -9.04
C PHE A 9 -5.36 -2.37 -7.79
N LEU A 10 -6.54 -1.83 -7.49
CA LEU A 10 -6.78 -1.10 -6.25
C LEU A 10 -6.80 -2.10 -5.09
N MET A 11 -5.91 -1.91 -4.11
CA MET A 11 -5.69 -2.88 -3.03
C MET A 11 -5.96 -2.34 -1.64
N ILE A 12 -6.67 -1.21 -1.54
CA ILE A 12 -7.01 -0.62 -0.24
C ILE A 12 -8.52 -0.55 -0.11
N ASP A 13 -9.04 -1.13 0.97
CA ASP A 13 -10.48 -1.13 1.24
C ASP A 13 -10.91 0.07 2.09
N LYS A 14 -10.11 0.40 3.12
CA LYS A 14 -10.44 1.47 4.06
C LYS A 14 -9.20 2.22 4.50
N VAL A 15 -9.40 3.49 4.87
CA VAL A 15 -8.40 4.31 5.55
C VAL A 15 -8.98 4.66 6.93
N PHE A 16 -8.28 4.30 8.00
CA PHE A 16 -8.72 4.53 9.37
C PHE A 16 -8.14 5.81 9.97
N GLU A 17 -6.95 6.18 9.54
CA GLU A 17 -6.25 7.33 10.10
C GLU A 17 -5.43 7.98 9.00
N LEU A 18 -5.50 9.30 8.93
CA LEU A 18 -4.71 10.08 7.99
C LEU A 18 -4.32 11.38 8.67
N SER A 19 -3.01 11.57 8.81
CA SER A 19 -2.42 12.80 9.32
C SER A 19 -1.37 13.29 8.32
N PRO A 20 -0.75 14.45 8.52
CA PRO A 20 0.30 14.90 7.60
C PRO A 20 1.50 13.95 7.50
N ASN A 21 1.74 13.12 8.52
CA ASN A 21 2.94 12.27 8.60
C ASN A 21 2.65 10.77 8.58
N HIS A 22 1.38 10.36 8.66
CA HIS A 22 1.06 8.95 8.91
C HIS A 22 -0.31 8.59 8.33
N VAL A 23 -0.42 7.38 7.82
CA VAL A 23 -1.67 6.84 7.34
C VAL A 23 -1.80 5.37 7.75
N ILE A 24 -3.00 4.97 8.13
CA ILE A 24 -3.35 3.58 8.40
C ILE A 24 -4.49 3.19 7.47
N GLY A 25 -4.27 2.14 6.70
CA GLY A 25 -5.28 1.59 5.80
C GLY A 25 -5.44 0.09 6.01
N SER A 26 -6.43 -0.48 5.36
CA SER A 26 -6.68 -1.91 5.46
C SER A 26 -7.12 -2.53 4.15
N LYS A 27 -6.94 -3.85 4.07
CA LYS A 27 -7.48 -4.68 3.00
C LYS A 27 -7.92 -6.01 3.58
N ASN A 28 -9.13 -6.43 3.22
CA ASN A 28 -9.60 -7.78 3.48
C ASN A 28 -9.15 -8.68 2.32
N VAL A 29 -8.44 -9.74 2.64
CA VAL A 29 -7.96 -10.70 1.65
C VAL A 29 -9.02 -11.78 1.47
N THR A 30 -9.55 -11.92 0.25
CA THR A 30 -10.62 -12.86 -0.05
C THR A 30 -10.19 -13.86 -1.12
N MET A 31 -10.86 -15.01 -1.21
CA MET A 31 -10.63 -16.00 -2.26
C MET A 31 -10.97 -15.47 -3.66
N ASN A 32 -11.76 -14.40 -3.74
CA ASN A 32 -12.18 -13.82 -5.02
C ASN A 32 -11.11 -12.96 -5.68
N GLU A 33 -9.97 -12.75 -5.02
CA GLU A 33 -8.86 -12.03 -5.62
C GLU A 33 -8.30 -12.84 -6.79
N SER A 34 -8.13 -12.19 -7.94
CA SER A 34 -7.71 -12.88 -9.16
C SER A 34 -6.34 -13.55 -9.05
N PHE A 35 -5.43 -13.00 -8.25
CA PHE A 35 -4.09 -13.57 -8.10
C PHE A 35 -4.07 -14.95 -7.45
N PHE A 36 -5.11 -15.35 -6.71
CA PHE A 36 -5.14 -16.68 -6.10
C PHE A 36 -5.37 -17.80 -7.09
N GLN A 37 -5.81 -17.51 -8.31
CA GLN A 37 -5.98 -18.52 -9.34
C GLN A 37 -4.65 -19.21 -9.69
N GLY A 38 -3.56 -18.46 -9.61
CA GLY A 38 -2.25 -18.98 -9.94
C GLY A 38 -1.25 -19.05 -8.80
N HIS A 39 -1.56 -18.48 -7.65
CA HIS A 39 -0.57 -18.33 -6.57
C HIS A 39 -1.12 -18.78 -5.21
N PHE A 40 -1.28 -20.05 -4.94
CA PHE A 40 -1.00 -21.22 -5.75
C PHE A 40 -2.26 -22.08 -5.82
N PRO A 41 -2.47 -22.88 -6.87
CA PRO A 41 -3.64 -23.76 -6.95
C PRO A 41 -3.71 -24.69 -5.74
N GLY A 42 -4.85 -24.70 -5.02
CA GLY A 42 -5.04 -25.53 -3.83
C GLY A 42 -4.35 -25.04 -2.57
N ALA A 43 -3.49 -24.01 -2.64
CA ALA A 43 -2.77 -23.44 -1.50
C ALA A 43 -2.62 -21.93 -1.69
N PRO A 44 -3.71 -21.16 -1.58
CA PRO A 44 -3.69 -19.73 -1.91
C PRO A 44 -2.84 -18.93 -0.91
N VAL A 45 -1.88 -18.18 -1.45
CA VAL A 45 -1.02 -17.27 -0.68
C VAL A 45 -0.93 -15.95 -1.45
N MET A 46 -1.12 -14.84 -0.77
CA MET A 46 -1.00 -13.53 -1.41
C MET A 46 0.47 -13.28 -1.78
N PRO A 47 0.76 -12.94 -3.07
CA PRO A 47 2.13 -12.62 -3.46
C PRO A 47 2.70 -11.47 -2.65
N GLY A 48 3.96 -11.63 -2.19
CA GLY A 48 4.63 -10.60 -1.38
C GLY A 48 4.73 -9.26 -2.11
N VAL A 49 4.96 -9.29 -3.42
CA VAL A 49 5.05 -8.04 -4.20
C VAL A 49 3.72 -7.28 -4.21
N LEU A 50 2.59 -7.97 -4.10
CA LEU A 50 1.29 -7.31 -4.01
C LEU A 50 1.03 -6.74 -2.61
N ILE A 51 1.60 -7.34 -1.57
CA ILE A 51 1.57 -6.74 -0.23
C ILE A 51 2.33 -5.41 -0.23
N VAL A 52 3.51 -5.37 -0.87
CA VAL A 52 4.27 -4.13 -1.02
C VAL A 52 3.49 -3.11 -1.84
N GLU A 53 2.81 -3.54 -2.90
CA GLU A 53 1.99 -2.65 -3.72
C GLU A 53 0.85 -2.04 -2.88
N ALA A 54 0.17 -2.85 -2.07
CA ALA A 54 -0.90 -2.37 -1.19
C ALA A 54 -0.36 -1.38 -0.14
N MET A 55 0.80 -1.69 0.43
CA MET A 55 1.49 -0.82 1.37
C MET A 55 1.78 0.54 0.73
N ALA A 56 2.24 0.52 -0.50
CA ALA A 56 2.57 1.71 -1.26
C ALA A 56 1.33 2.52 -1.65
N GLN A 57 0.25 1.86 -2.00
CA GLN A 57 -1.00 2.57 -2.27
C GLN A 57 -1.49 3.28 -1.01
N THR A 58 -1.36 2.64 0.16
CA THR A 58 -1.68 3.28 1.43
C THR A 58 -0.80 4.52 1.64
N GLY A 59 0.50 4.37 1.44
CA GLY A 59 1.44 5.50 1.57
C GLY A 59 1.21 6.59 0.53
N GLY A 60 0.76 6.23 -0.67
CA GLY A 60 0.43 7.18 -1.71
C GLY A 60 -0.63 8.19 -1.28
N ILE A 61 -1.51 7.79 -0.37
CA ILE A 61 -2.52 8.68 0.18
C ILE A 61 -1.88 9.84 0.94
N LEU A 62 -0.76 9.60 1.63
CA LEU A 62 -0.04 10.66 2.32
C LEU A 62 0.40 11.76 1.37
N VAL A 63 1.03 11.38 0.26
CA VAL A 63 1.55 12.37 -0.67
C VAL A 63 0.44 13.02 -1.48
N LEU A 64 -0.60 12.27 -1.86
CA LEU A 64 -1.75 12.83 -2.57
C LEU A 64 -2.56 13.80 -1.69
N ASN A 65 -2.51 13.63 -0.39
CA ASN A 65 -3.20 14.52 0.55
C ASN A 65 -2.55 15.91 0.62
N THR A 66 -1.38 16.09 0.02
CA THR A 66 -0.67 17.40 0.01
C THR A 66 -1.12 18.30 -1.12
N VAL A 67 -1.94 17.81 -2.05
CA VAL A 67 -2.41 18.59 -3.21
C VAL A 67 -3.92 18.77 -3.15
N PRO A 68 -4.45 19.88 -3.72
CA PRO A 68 -5.89 20.16 -3.67
C PRO A 68 -6.69 19.32 -4.68
N ASP A 69 -6.02 18.75 -5.68
CA ASP A 69 -6.65 18.02 -6.78
C ASP A 69 -5.99 16.66 -7.02
N PRO A 70 -6.04 15.74 -6.01
CA PRO A 70 -5.35 14.45 -6.12
C PRO A 70 -5.80 13.61 -7.31
N GLU A 71 -7.02 13.77 -7.78
CA GLU A 71 -7.56 13.06 -8.94
C GLU A 71 -6.81 13.38 -10.25
N ASN A 72 -6.03 14.45 -10.28
CA ASN A 72 -5.25 14.84 -11.45
C ASN A 72 -3.79 14.36 -11.39
N TYR A 73 -3.45 13.52 -10.41
CA TYR A 73 -2.09 13.05 -10.22
C TYR A 73 -2.00 11.53 -10.35
N LEU A 74 -0.85 11.06 -10.83
CA LEU A 74 -0.47 9.64 -10.76
C LEU A 74 0.65 9.46 -9.75
N THR A 75 0.71 8.27 -9.16
CA THR A 75 1.76 7.90 -8.22
C THR A 75 2.71 6.92 -8.88
N PHE A 76 4.01 7.15 -8.70
CA PHE A 76 5.05 6.28 -9.22
C PHE A 76 6.01 5.88 -8.11
N PHE A 77 6.42 4.61 -8.10
CA PHE A 77 7.51 4.18 -7.27
C PHE A 77 8.84 4.66 -7.84
N MET A 78 9.66 5.22 -6.98
CA MET A 78 11.04 5.56 -7.31
C MET A 78 12.00 4.53 -6.76
N LYS A 79 11.68 3.95 -5.59
CA LYS A 79 12.57 3.03 -4.91
C LYS A 79 11.81 2.21 -3.88
N ILE A 80 12.16 0.94 -3.77
CA ILE A 80 11.69 0.05 -2.73
C ILE A 80 12.93 -0.57 -2.11
N ASP A 81 13.05 -0.50 -0.79
CA ASP A 81 14.27 -0.89 -0.10
C ASP A 81 13.93 -1.62 1.20
N LYS A 82 14.88 -2.42 1.69
CA LYS A 82 14.78 -3.10 2.99
C LYS A 82 13.48 -3.88 3.16
N VAL A 83 13.07 -4.57 2.10
CA VAL A 83 11.84 -5.37 2.10
C VAL A 83 12.07 -6.65 2.88
N LYS A 84 11.17 -6.94 3.83
CA LYS A 84 11.18 -8.18 4.60
C LYS A 84 9.78 -8.76 4.64
N PHE A 85 9.67 -10.06 4.41
CA PHE A 85 8.43 -10.81 4.54
C PHE A 85 8.60 -11.80 5.68
N LYS A 86 7.70 -11.71 6.67
CA LYS A 86 7.82 -12.50 7.91
C LYS A 86 6.75 -13.57 8.04
N GLN A 87 5.61 -13.41 7.37
CA GLN A 87 4.51 -14.37 7.41
C GLN A 87 3.78 -14.37 6.08
N LYS A 88 3.20 -15.54 5.73
CA LYS A 88 2.29 -15.64 4.58
C LYS A 88 0.97 -14.95 4.88
N VAL A 89 0.35 -14.44 3.84
CA VAL A 89 -0.99 -13.88 3.87
C VAL A 89 -1.90 -14.76 3.04
N VAL A 90 -3.01 -15.18 3.63
CA VAL A 90 -3.95 -16.11 3.01
C VAL A 90 -5.36 -15.53 3.03
N PRO A 91 -6.28 -16.09 2.21
CA PRO A 91 -7.67 -15.64 2.26
C PRO A 91 -8.25 -15.73 3.68
N GLY A 92 -9.01 -14.72 4.07
CA GLY A 92 -9.56 -14.59 5.41
C GLY A 92 -8.78 -13.62 6.29
N ASP A 93 -7.52 -13.32 5.93
CA ASP A 93 -6.72 -12.36 6.67
C ASP A 93 -7.21 -10.93 6.40
N THR A 94 -7.16 -10.09 7.42
CA THR A 94 -7.31 -8.65 7.27
C THR A 94 -5.95 -8.01 7.46
N LEU A 95 -5.50 -7.30 6.44
CA LEU A 95 -4.23 -6.60 6.49
C LEU A 95 -4.43 -5.17 6.97
N ILE A 96 -3.56 -4.75 7.87
CA ILE A 96 -3.47 -3.37 8.33
C ILE A 96 -2.13 -2.82 7.87
N PHE A 97 -2.17 -1.72 7.13
CA PHE A 97 -0.97 -1.06 6.61
C PHE A 97 -0.74 0.22 7.41
N SER A 98 0.47 0.40 7.91
CA SER A 98 0.87 1.59 8.63
C SER A 98 2.06 2.20 7.91
N CYS A 99 1.89 3.40 7.36
CA CYS A 99 2.95 4.09 6.63
C CYS A 99 3.22 5.43 7.30
N SER A 100 4.49 5.70 7.57
CA SER A 100 4.93 6.93 8.22
C SER A 100 6.06 7.58 7.44
N LEU A 101 6.05 8.90 7.35
CA LEU A 101 7.12 9.63 6.69
C LEU A 101 8.43 9.47 7.45
N ILE A 102 9.52 9.18 6.73
CA ILE A 102 10.88 9.20 7.27
C ILE A 102 11.43 10.61 7.17
N THR A 103 11.10 11.31 6.08
CA THR A 103 11.50 12.70 5.84
C THR A 103 10.28 13.49 5.38
N PRO A 104 10.29 14.84 5.51
CA PRO A 104 9.18 15.65 5.00
C PRO A 104 9.01 15.47 3.48
N ILE A 105 7.76 15.55 3.04
CA ILE A 105 7.44 15.49 1.60
C ILE A 105 7.99 16.73 0.92
N ARG A 106 8.71 16.54 -0.21
CA ARG A 106 9.28 17.64 -0.99
C ARG A 106 9.05 17.37 -2.49
N ARG A 107 8.53 18.36 -3.21
CA ARG A 107 8.33 18.31 -4.67
C ARG A 107 7.56 17.07 -5.10
N GLY A 108 6.56 16.69 -4.30
CA GLY A 108 5.77 15.51 -4.58
C GLY A 108 6.49 14.18 -4.33
N ILE A 109 7.67 14.21 -3.70
CA ILE A 109 8.44 13.01 -3.36
C ILE A 109 8.24 12.68 -1.89
N CYS A 110 7.90 11.42 -1.62
CA CYS A 110 7.60 10.89 -0.30
C CYS A 110 8.54 9.72 0.00
N HIS A 111 9.22 9.78 1.14
CA HIS A 111 10.04 8.68 1.64
C HIS A 111 9.43 8.20 2.96
N MET A 112 9.04 6.92 3.00
CA MET A 112 8.26 6.43 4.12
C MET A 112 8.65 5.02 4.53
N GLN A 113 8.34 4.70 5.79
CA GLN A 113 8.47 3.36 6.36
C GLN A 113 7.08 2.74 6.37
N GLY A 114 6.93 1.58 5.77
CA GLY A 114 5.68 0.84 5.77
C GLY A 114 5.77 -0.44 6.58
N PHE A 115 4.70 -0.73 7.30
CA PHE A 115 4.51 -1.99 8.02
C PHE A 115 3.16 -2.57 7.67
N THR A 116 3.12 -3.89 7.52
CA THR A 116 1.87 -4.62 7.26
C THR A 116 1.66 -5.65 8.35
N TYR A 117 0.49 -5.64 8.96
CA TYR A 117 0.10 -6.55 10.03
C TYR A 117 -1.06 -7.42 9.57
N ALA A 118 -1.04 -8.69 9.98
CA ALA A 118 -2.16 -9.60 9.82
C ALA A 118 -2.39 -10.30 11.15
N ASN A 119 -3.64 -10.30 11.64
CA ASN A 119 -4.01 -10.94 12.90
C ASN A 119 -3.14 -10.47 14.08
N GLY A 120 -2.81 -9.18 14.11
CA GLY A 120 -2.00 -8.58 15.17
C GLY A 120 -0.51 -8.87 15.08
N LYS A 121 -0.04 -9.50 13.99
CA LYS A 121 1.38 -9.84 13.82
C LYS A 121 1.97 -9.15 12.60
N LEU A 122 3.20 -8.68 12.73
CA LEU A 122 3.93 -8.07 11.61
C LEU A 122 4.20 -9.14 10.55
N CYS A 123 3.72 -8.93 9.34
CA CYS A 123 3.91 -9.89 8.23
C CYS A 123 4.83 -9.35 7.13
N ALA A 124 4.97 -8.04 6.99
CA ALA A 124 5.87 -7.44 6.00
C ALA A 124 6.28 -6.04 6.42
N GLU A 125 7.45 -5.60 5.95
CA GLU A 125 7.91 -4.24 6.12
C GLU A 125 8.78 -3.82 4.93
N ALA A 126 8.82 -2.52 4.66
CA ALA A 126 9.61 -1.96 3.57
C ALA A 126 9.80 -0.47 3.75
N GLU A 127 10.92 0.06 3.20
CA GLU A 127 11.05 1.49 2.96
C GLU A 127 10.65 1.79 1.53
N LEU A 128 9.85 2.81 1.34
CA LEU A 128 9.26 3.15 0.06
C LEU A 128 9.54 4.60 -0.29
N MET A 129 9.88 4.84 -1.54
CA MET A 129 9.98 6.19 -2.08
C MET A 129 9.06 6.30 -3.27
N ALA A 130 8.17 7.26 -3.24
CA ALA A 130 7.18 7.47 -4.28
C ALA A 130 7.11 8.94 -4.68
N GLN A 131 6.65 9.19 -5.88
CA GLN A 131 6.45 10.53 -6.42
C GLN A 131 5.08 10.62 -7.06
N ILE A 132 4.42 11.77 -6.90
CA ILE A 132 3.22 12.07 -7.65
C ILE A 132 3.56 13.02 -8.80
N SER A 133 2.84 12.85 -9.90
CA SER A 133 3.04 13.65 -11.10
C SER A 133 1.69 14.06 -11.66
N LYS A 134 1.52 15.36 -11.93
CA LYS A 134 0.28 15.89 -12.45
C LYS A 134 0.11 15.50 -13.91
N VAL A 135 -1.09 15.03 -14.28
CA VAL A 135 -1.38 14.59 -15.65
C VAL A 135 -2.38 15.49 -16.36
N LYS A 136 -2.87 16.53 -15.66
CA LYS A 136 -3.79 17.51 -16.24
C LYS A 136 -3.46 18.91 -15.83
#